data_e6da4416b260cc5ffa6b10782114abaf
#
_entry.id   e6da4416b260cc5ffa6b10782114abaf
#
_cell.length_a   1.000
_cell.length_b   1.000
_cell.length_c   1.000
_cell.angle_alpha   90.00
_cell.angle_beta   90.00
_cell.angle_gamma   90.00
#
_symmetry.space_group_name_H-M   'P 1'
#
loop_
_entity.id
_entity.type
_entity.pdbx_description
1 polymer ?
#
loop_
_entity_poly.entity_id
_entity_poly.type
_entity_poly.pdbx_seq_one_letter_code
_entity_poly.pdbx_strand_id
1 'polypeptide(L)'
;MVNPDAVRGQVLLEESREAVVVLDANGIVVTASRRSRQSLGVREGEQLNPDLLESERTLVVPYDVDGRPERLVYLSEAGDLAAYEELRSGFTASVSHELRTPLARLLSLLELAALPGEDVGDLVEQAKREIDAIRELIDEVLFLAELESGTRVVSLGSEPVLPVLHEVAAELAEQAARAGVALRVEGEDDATAEVRPRMLGVVAKNLAENAIRYAGPGTNATLAVRRENGATVLTVVDDGAGVDQAELPRLFERFYRTDRSRHTRGTGLGLAIVKHVVASAGGTVEARGGRGHGLEIRCVFPTRV
;
A
#
# COMPACT_ATOMS: atom_id res chain seq x y z
N MET A 1 1.88 -42.76 14.27
CA MET A 1 2.72 -41.60 13.95
C MET A 1 1.93 -40.70 12.99
N VAL A 2 1.75 -39.44 13.34
CA VAL A 2 1.06 -38.48 12.46
C VAL A 2 1.99 -38.20 11.27
N ASN A 3 1.47 -38.34 10.04
CA ASN A 3 2.25 -38.04 8.84
C ASN A 3 2.57 -36.54 8.79
N PRO A 4 3.88 -36.15 8.79
CA PRO A 4 4.27 -34.72 8.78
C PRO A 4 3.73 -33.96 7.57
N ASP A 5 3.59 -34.62 6.42
CA ASP A 5 3.12 -33.97 5.19
C ASP A 5 1.60 -33.72 5.24
N ALA A 6 0.84 -34.61 5.90
CA ALA A 6 -0.58 -34.37 6.16
C ALA A 6 -0.79 -33.14 7.06
N VAL A 7 0.04 -32.98 8.12
CA VAL A 7 -0.03 -31.81 9.00
C VAL A 7 0.32 -30.52 8.25
N ARG A 8 1.35 -30.55 7.42
CA ARG A 8 1.73 -29.40 6.58
C ARG A 8 0.61 -29.01 5.61
N GLY A 9 0.03 -30.00 4.92
CA GLY A 9 -1.09 -29.79 4.01
C GLY A 9 -2.29 -29.17 4.71
N GLN A 10 -2.62 -29.66 5.92
CA GLN A 10 -3.70 -29.13 6.72
C GLN A 10 -3.46 -27.69 7.16
N VAL A 11 -2.24 -27.35 7.58
CA VAL A 11 -1.86 -25.96 7.94
C VAL A 11 -1.95 -25.03 6.73
N LEU A 12 -1.45 -25.46 5.55
CA LEU A 12 -1.52 -24.69 4.33
C LEU A 12 -2.96 -24.41 3.89
N LEU A 13 -3.84 -25.40 4.01
CA LEU A 13 -5.26 -25.23 3.72
C LEU A 13 -5.95 -24.32 4.74
N GLU A 14 -5.69 -24.54 6.03
CA GLU A 14 -6.29 -23.78 7.13
C GLU A 14 -5.96 -22.29 7.05
N GLU A 15 -4.70 -21.95 6.76
CA GLU A 15 -4.19 -20.58 6.68
C GLU A 15 -4.29 -19.99 5.26
N SER A 16 -4.98 -20.67 4.33
CA SER A 16 -5.21 -20.15 2.99
C SER A 16 -5.97 -18.83 3.04
N ARG A 17 -5.48 -17.85 2.27
CA ARG A 17 -6.17 -16.56 2.07
C ARG A 17 -7.37 -16.67 1.16
N GLU A 18 -7.50 -17.75 0.41
CA GLU A 18 -8.62 -18.04 -0.46
C GLU A 18 -9.63 -18.97 0.24
N ALA A 19 -10.89 -18.87 -0.15
CA ALA A 19 -11.90 -19.81 0.29
C ALA A 19 -11.71 -21.14 -0.47
N VAL A 20 -11.07 -22.11 0.18
CA VAL A 20 -10.72 -23.42 -0.39
C VAL A 20 -11.50 -24.53 0.30
N VAL A 21 -12.05 -25.45 -0.48
CA VAL A 21 -12.81 -26.60 0.01
C VAL A 21 -12.33 -27.87 -0.70
N VAL A 22 -12.16 -28.94 0.03
CA VAL A 22 -11.90 -30.27 -0.53
C VAL A 22 -13.19 -31.07 -0.50
N LEU A 23 -13.59 -31.62 -1.65
CA LEU A 23 -14.79 -32.44 -1.78
C LEU A 23 -14.42 -33.87 -2.14
N ASP A 24 -15.18 -34.82 -1.61
CA ASP A 24 -15.16 -36.20 -2.08
C ASP A 24 -15.87 -36.38 -3.43
N ALA A 25 -15.94 -37.63 -3.91
CA ALA A 25 -16.61 -38.00 -5.17
C ALA A 25 -18.10 -37.61 -5.18
N ASN A 26 -18.74 -37.57 -4.00
CA ASN A 26 -20.17 -37.30 -3.85
C ASN A 26 -20.47 -35.80 -3.62
N GLY A 27 -19.45 -34.95 -3.52
CA GLY A 27 -19.62 -33.53 -3.26
C GLY A 27 -19.74 -33.17 -1.78
N ILE A 28 -19.36 -34.12 -0.89
CA ILE A 28 -19.32 -33.89 0.55
C ILE A 28 -18.00 -33.22 0.91
N VAL A 29 -18.06 -32.24 1.78
CA VAL A 29 -16.88 -31.48 2.24
C VAL A 29 -16.00 -32.38 3.13
N VAL A 30 -14.81 -32.69 2.66
CA VAL A 30 -13.80 -33.45 3.41
C VAL A 30 -13.07 -32.54 4.38
N THR A 31 -12.65 -31.37 3.89
CA THR A 31 -12.05 -30.30 4.71
C THR A 31 -12.18 -28.96 4.03
N ALA A 32 -12.03 -27.88 4.77
CA ALA A 32 -12.19 -26.52 4.26
C ALA A 32 -11.24 -25.54 4.96
N SER A 33 -10.82 -24.48 4.25
CA SER A 33 -10.04 -23.41 4.84
C SER A 33 -10.84 -22.65 5.90
N ARG A 34 -10.14 -21.97 6.81
CA ARG A 34 -10.76 -21.09 7.81
C ARG A 34 -11.68 -20.07 7.15
N ARG A 35 -11.24 -19.50 6.01
CA ARG A 35 -12.01 -18.53 5.25
C ARG A 35 -13.33 -19.13 4.73
N SER A 36 -13.31 -20.32 4.12
CA SER A 36 -14.54 -20.98 3.65
C SER A 36 -15.55 -21.20 4.77
N ARG A 37 -15.08 -21.59 5.94
CA ARG A 37 -15.95 -21.80 7.12
C ARG A 37 -16.56 -20.49 7.63
N GLN A 38 -15.77 -19.42 7.66
CA GLN A 38 -16.21 -18.13 8.22
C GLN A 38 -17.10 -17.34 7.27
N SER A 39 -16.78 -17.29 5.98
CA SER A 39 -17.46 -16.43 5.03
C SER A 39 -18.58 -17.12 4.27
N LEU A 40 -18.45 -18.42 3.98
CA LEU A 40 -19.43 -19.19 3.21
C LEU A 40 -20.22 -20.17 4.06
N GLY A 41 -19.94 -20.26 5.36
CA GLY A 41 -20.64 -21.17 6.28
C GLY A 41 -20.43 -22.66 5.98
N VAL A 42 -19.40 -23.02 5.20
CA VAL A 42 -19.09 -24.40 4.81
C VAL A 42 -18.69 -25.22 6.02
N ARG A 43 -19.22 -26.43 6.15
CA ARG A 43 -18.92 -27.39 7.24
C ARG A 43 -18.47 -28.73 6.71
N GLU A 44 -17.48 -29.31 7.37
CA GLU A 44 -17.01 -30.67 7.06
C GLU A 44 -18.11 -31.68 7.29
N GLY A 45 -18.24 -32.67 6.38
CA GLY A 45 -19.29 -33.67 6.40
C GLY A 45 -20.64 -33.25 5.81
N GLU A 46 -20.82 -31.99 5.44
CA GLU A 46 -22.01 -31.51 4.75
C GLU A 46 -21.81 -31.48 3.24
N GLN A 47 -22.89 -31.52 2.48
CA GLN A 47 -22.84 -31.36 1.03
C GLN A 47 -22.64 -29.89 0.67
N LEU A 48 -21.66 -29.59 -0.21
CA LEU A 48 -21.46 -28.24 -0.69
C LEU A 48 -22.66 -27.81 -1.56
N ASN A 49 -23.13 -26.56 -1.36
CA ASN A 49 -24.21 -26.01 -2.19
C ASN A 49 -23.81 -26.09 -3.66
N PRO A 50 -24.61 -26.77 -4.55
CA PRO A 50 -24.31 -26.88 -5.97
C PRO A 50 -24.14 -25.54 -6.69
N ASP A 51 -24.86 -24.50 -6.28
CA ASP A 51 -24.77 -23.16 -6.88
C ASP A 51 -23.36 -22.56 -6.77
N LEU A 52 -22.61 -22.96 -5.74
CA LEU A 52 -21.22 -22.54 -5.56
C LEU A 52 -20.27 -23.21 -6.56
N LEU A 53 -20.61 -24.42 -7.05
CA LEU A 53 -19.83 -25.17 -8.03
C LEU A 53 -20.11 -24.71 -9.47
N GLU A 54 -21.32 -24.25 -9.76
CA GLU A 54 -21.74 -23.79 -11.10
C GLU A 54 -21.37 -22.33 -11.38
N SER A 55 -20.81 -21.63 -10.40
CA SER A 55 -20.34 -20.27 -10.58
C SER A 55 -19.16 -20.24 -11.55
N GLU A 56 -19.19 -19.33 -12.54
CA GLU A 56 -18.06 -19.05 -13.45
C GLU A 56 -16.74 -18.69 -12.73
N ARG A 57 -16.81 -18.49 -11.42
CA ARG A 57 -15.74 -18.04 -10.54
C ARG A 57 -15.18 -19.17 -9.65
N THR A 58 -15.58 -20.40 -9.92
CA THR A 58 -15.12 -21.57 -9.17
C THR A 58 -14.08 -22.32 -9.99
N LEU A 59 -12.87 -22.44 -9.45
CA LEU A 59 -11.85 -23.32 -10.01
C LEU A 59 -11.92 -24.68 -9.32
N VAL A 60 -12.19 -25.72 -10.08
CA VAL A 60 -12.21 -27.11 -9.58
C VAL A 60 -11.01 -27.86 -10.13
N VAL A 61 -10.15 -28.35 -9.24
CA VAL A 61 -8.98 -29.17 -9.57
C VAL A 61 -9.23 -30.60 -9.08
N PRO A 62 -9.48 -31.56 -9.99
CA PRO A 62 -9.64 -32.95 -9.60
C PRO A 62 -8.27 -33.58 -9.30
N TYR A 63 -8.19 -34.42 -8.29
CA TYR A 63 -7.02 -35.21 -7.94
C TYR A 63 -7.43 -36.52 -7.30
N ASP A 64 -6.49 -37.42 -7.04
CA ASP A 64 -6.73 -38.74 -6.44
C ASP A 64 -5.84 -38.92 -5.22
N VAL A 65 -6.44 -39.45 -4.14
CA VAL A 65 -5.72 -39.83 -2.92
C VAL A 65 -5.98 -41.29 -2.65
N ASP A 66 -5.00 -42.14 -2.84
CA ASP A 66 -5.07 -43.57 -2.58
C ASP A 66 -6.24 -44.26 -3.32
N GLY A 67 -6.49 -43.88 -4.60
CA GLY A 67 -7.59 -44.45 -5.41
C GLY A 67 -8.97 -43.86 -5.06
N ARG A 68 -9.01 -42.77 -4.31
CA ARG A 68 -10.25 -42.02 -4.01
C ARG A 68 -10.23 -40.70 -4.74
N PRO A 69 -11.14 -40.46 -5.70
CA PRO A 69 -11.23 -39.21 -6.38
C PRO A 69 -11.74 -38.09 -5.45
N GLU A 70 -10.98 -37.03 -5.39
CA GLU A 70 -11.29 -35.80 -4.66
C GLU A 70 -11.22 -34.59 -5.58
N ARG A 71 -11.81 -33.48 -5.15
CA ARG A 71 -11.81 -32.21 -5.87
C ARG A 71 -11.39 -31.09 -4.93
N LEU A 72 -10.34 -30.36 -5.29
CA LEU A 72 -9.98 -29.13 -4.63
C LEU A 72 -10.73 -27.98 -5.31
N VAL A 73 -11.55 -27.28 -4.56
CA VAL A 73 -12.44 -26.23 -5.06
C VAL A 73 -12.01 -24.90 -4.46
N TYR A 74 -11.63 -23.98 -5.33
CA TYR A 74 -11.36 -22.60 -4.98
C TYR A 74 -12.62 -21.79 -5.24
N LEU A 75 -13.17 -21.20 -4.18
CA LEU A 75 -14.40 -20.41 -4.22
C LEU A 75 -14.05 -18.93 -4.11
N SER A 76 -14.24 -18.19 -5.18
CA SER A 76 -14.10 -16.72 -5.13
C SER A 76 -15.41 -16.08 -4.68
N GLU A 77 -15.39 -15.30 -3.62
CA GLU A 77 -16.58 -14.57 -3.17
C GLU A 77 -17.00 -13.54 -4.22
N ALA A 78 -18.28 -13.48 -4.53
CA ALA A 78 -18.85 -12.53 -5.49
C ALA A 78 -18.56 -11.07 -5.09
N GLY A 79 -18.42 -10.80 -3.79
CA GLY A 79 -18.08 -9.49 -3.24
C GLY A 79 -16.62 -9.10 -3.47
N ASP A 80 -15.68 -10.05 -3.36
CA ASP A 80 -14.24 -9.74 -3.49
C ASP A 80 -13.87 -9.37 -4.93
N LEU A 81 -14.43 -10.04 -5.94
CA LEU A 81 -14.12 -9.72 -7.33
C LEU A 81 -14.84 -8.45 -7.81
N ALA A 82 -16.11 -8.27 -7.43
CA ALA A 82 -16.84 -7.04 -7.73
C ALA A 82 -16.19 -5.83 -7.04
N ALA A 83 -15.81 -5.97 -5.77
CA ALA A 83 -15.05 -4.95 -5.05
C ALA A 83 -13.67 -4.72 -5.66
N TYR A 84 -13.00 -5.76 -6.13
CA TYR A 84 -11.71 -5.64 -6.83
C TYR A 84 -11.87 -4.97 -8.20
N GLU A 85 -12.90 -5.32 -8.99
CA GLU A 85 -13.19 -4.68 -10.27
C GLU A 85 -13.62 -3.23 -10.09
N GLU A 86 -14.40 -2.92 -9.06
CA GLU A 86 -14.80 -1.56 -8.71
C GLU A 86 -13.59 -0.73 -8.25
N LEU A 87 -12.72 -1.29 -7.40
CA LEU A 87 -11.45 -0.67 -7.01
C LEU A 87 -10.53 -0.45 -8.21
N ARG A 88 -10.42 -1.42 -9.12
CA ARG A 88 -9.62 -1.32 -10.34
C ARG A 88 -10.20 -0.31 -11.34
N SER A 89 -11.52 -0.31 -11.51
CA SER A 89 -12.22 0.66 -12.37
C SER A 89 -12.10 2.08 -11.81
N GLY A 90 -12.31 2.25 -10.50
CA GLY A 90 -12.11 3.51 -9.78
C GLY A 90 -10.67 4.00 -9.87
N PHE A 91 -9.69 3.11 -9.76
CA PHE A 91 -8.27 3.42 -9.91
C PHE A 91 -7.96 3.96 -11.32
N THR A 92 -8.42 3.27 -12.37
CA THR A 92 -8.19 3.70 -13.77
C THR A 92 -8.85 5.05 -14.06
N ALA A 93 -10.07 5.26 -13.56
CA ALA A 93 -10.78 6.54 -13.68
C ALA A 93 -10.03 7.67 -12.97
N SER A 94 -9.52 7.41 -11.76
CA SER A 94 -8.75 8.38 -10.97
C SER A 94 -7.43 8.74 -11.63
N VAL A 95 -6.66 7.76 -12.12
CA VAL A 95 -5.43 7.99 -12.91
C VAL A 95 -5.73 8.87 -14.12
N SER A 96 -6.79 8.56 -14.86
CA SER A 96 -7.19 9.34 -16.06
C SER A 96 -7.54 10.77 -15.68
N HIS A 97 -8.19 10.99 -14.56
CA HIS A 97 -8.55 12.32 -14.06
C HIS A 97 -7.33 13.12 -13.62
N GLU A 98 -6.43 12.48 -12.86
CA GLU A 98 -5.20 13.14 -12.38
C GLU A 98 -4.19 13.43 -13.49
N LEU A 99 -4.20 12.68 -14.60
CA LEU A 99 -3.41 12.99 -15.80
C LEU A 99 -4.02 14.13 -16.62
N ARG A 100 -5.34 14.22 -16.70
CA ARG A 100 -6.03 15.23 -17.53
C ARG A 100 -5.73 16.66 -17.08
N THR A 101 -5.66 16.88 -15.77
CA THR A 101 -5.44 18.22 -15.19
C THR A 101 -4.09 18.82 -15.58
N PRO A 102 -2.92 18.18 -15.38
CA PRO A 102 -1.63 18.73 -15.80
C PRO A 102 -1.53 18.82 -17.34
N LEU A 103 -2.13 17.89 -18.09
CA LEU A 103 -2.16 17.98 -19.55
C LEU A 103 -2.95 19.21 -20.04
N ALA A 104 -4.09 19.52 -19.43
CA ALA A 104 -4.85 20.73 -19.77
C ALA A 104 -4.06 22.00 -19.43
N ARG A 105 -3.35 22.03 -18.27
CA ARG A 105 -2.47 23.15 -17.94
C ARG A 105 -1.32 23.30 -18.91
N LEU A 106 -0.69 22.19 -19.30
CA LEU A 106 0.39 22.19 -20.28
C LEU A 106 -0.09 22.77 -21.62
N LEU A 107 -1.27 22.38 -22.08
CA LEU A 107 -1.88 22.91 -23.31
C LEU A 107 -2.10 24.42 -23.18
N SER A 108 -2.68 24.91 -22.08
CA SER A 108 -2.87 26.35 -21.84
C SER A 108 -1.55 27.12 -21.81
N LEU A 109 -0.48 26.57 -21.24
CA LEU A 109 0.86 27.19 -21.23
C LEU A 109 1.43 27.29 -22.65
N LEU A 110 1.22 26.27 -23.48
CA LEU A 110 1.66 26.31 -24.88
C LEU A 110 0.86 27.33 -25.71
N GLU A 111 -0.45 27.45 -25.48
CA GLU A 111 -1.30 28.45 -26.11
C GLU A 111 -0.88 29.87 -25.71
N LEU A 112 -0.58 30.10 -24.42
CA LEU A 112 -0.06 31.38 -23.94
C LEU A 112 1.30 31.73 -24.56
N ALA A 113 2.21 30.76 -24.67
CA ALA A 113 3.54 30.95 -25.27
C ALA A 113 3.49 31.33 -26.74
N ALA A 114 2.37 31.09 -27.43
CA ALA A 114 2.15 31.50 -28.80
C ALA A 114 1.64 32.95 -28.93
N LEU A 115 1.31 33.65 -27.83
CA LEU A 115 0.81 35.00 -27.85
C LEU A 115 1.98 36.00 -27.84
N PRO A 116 1.87 37.14 -28.56
CA PRO A 116 2.88 38.17 -28.57
C PRO A 116 3.02 38.87 -27.20
N GLY A 117 4.23 39.01 -26.71
CA GLY A 117 4.53 39.79 -25.49
C GLY A 117 4.59 38.95 -24.19
N GLU A 118 4.34 37.66 -24.26
CA GLU A 118 4.47 36.76 -23.11
C GLU A 118 5.93 36.36 -22.83
N ASP A 119 6.26 36.11 -21.56
CA ASP A 119 7.56 35.58 -21.17
C ASP A 119 7.62 34.09 -21.44
N VAL A 120 8.09 33.74 -22.63
CA VAL A 120 8.22 32.33 -23.07
C VAL A 120 9.14 31.54 -22.11
N GLY A 121 10.15 32.18 -21.50
CA GLY A 121 11.07 31.53 -20.57
C GLY A 121 10.34 30.99 -19.32
N ASP A 122 9.55 31.85 -18.69
CA ASP A 122 8.76 31.47 -17.52
C ASP A 122 7.70 30.41 -17.86
N LEU A 123 7.03 30.54 -19.00
CA LEU A 123 6.05 29.57 -19.47
C LEU A 123 6.65 28.17 -19.73
N VAL A 124 7.87 28.13 -20.29
CA VAL A 124 8.63 26.88 -20.50
C VAL A 124 8.99 26.23 -19.14
N GLU A 125 9.43 27.01 -18.17
CA GLU A 125 9.72 26.47 -16.84
C GLU A 125 8.46 25.96 -16.12
N GLN A 126 7.32 26.61 -16.33
CA GLN A 126 6.03 26.10 -15.85
C GLN A 126 5.64 24.79 -16.56
N ALA A 127 5.82 24.70 -17.87
CA ALA A 127 5.53 23.49 -18.64
C ALA A 127 6.40 22.31 -18.20
N LYS A 128 7.71 22.53 -17.95
CA LYS A 128 8.60 21.50 -17.39
C LYS A 128 8.08 20.97 -16.05
N ARG A 129 7.64 21.86 -15.16
CA ARG A 129 7.04 21.44 -13.87
C ARG A 129 5.81 20.55 -14.03
N GLU A 130 4.95 20.82 -15.01
CA GLU A 130 3.78 19.96 -15.29
C GLU A 130 4.20 18.59 -15.88
N ILE A 131 5.21 18.56 -16.74
CA ILE A 131 5.78 17.31 -17.27
C ILE A 131 6.37 16.45 -16.13
N ASP A 132 7.12 17.05 -15.22
CA ASP A 132 7.70 16.34 -14.08
C ASP A 132 6.60 15.76 -13.16
N ALA A 133 5.52 16.51 -12.94
CA ALA A 133 4.36 16.00 -12.18
C ALA A 133 3.66 14.81 -12.86
N ILE A 134 3.58 14.83 -14.20
CA ILE A 134 3.05 13.70 -14.98
C ILE A 134 3.96 12.47 -14.82
N ARG A 135 5.29 12.66 -14.89
CA ARG A 135 6.26 11.56 -14.70
C ARG A 135 6.16 10.96 -13.32
N GLU A 136 6.13 11.78 -12.26
CA GLU A 136 5.95 11.32 -10.88
C GLU A 136 4.69 10.45 -10.75
N LEU A 137 3.56 10.92 -11.30
CA LEU A 137 2.30 10.16 -11.26
C LEU A 137 2.41 8.82 -12.00
N ILE A 138 3.02 8.79 -13.18
CA ILE A 138 3.21 7.55 -13.95
C ILE A 138 4.09 6.57 -13.17
N ASP A 139 5.21 7.03 -12.60
CA ASP A 139 6.14 6.20 -11.84
C ASP A 139 5.48 5.62 -10.58
N GLU A 140 4.67 6.40 -9.85
CA GLU A 140 3.91 5.93 -8.70
C GLU A 140 2.84 4.89 -9.08
N VAL A 141 2.13 5.11 -10.19
CA VAL A 141 1.12 4.17 -10.71
C VAL A 141 1.76 2.84 -11.12
N LEU A 142 2.86 2.89 -11.87
CA LEU A 142 3.59 1.69 -12.29
C LEU A 142 4.17 0.94 -11.08
N PHE A 143 4.75 1.67 -10.12
CA PHE A 143 5.28 1.09 -8.91
C PHE A 143 4.18 0.40 -8.07
N LEU A 144 3.01 1.02 -7.93
CA LEU A 144 1.89 0.41 -7.23
C LEU A 144 1.39 -0.85 -7.96
N ALA A 145 1.32 -0.83 -9.30
CA ALA A 145 0.95 -1.99 -10.10
C ALA A 145 1.99 -3.14 -9.96
N GLU A 146 3.28 -2.82 -9.90
CA GLU A 146 4.33 -3.80 -9.61
C GLU A 146 4.16 -4.44 -8.23
N LEU A 147 3.87 -3.64 -7.21
CA LEU A 147 3.64 -4.13 -5.86
C LEU A 147 2.41 -5.07 -5.81
N GLU A 148 1.34 -4.75 -6.50
CA GLU A 148 0.12 -5.57 -6.59
C GLU A 148 0.33 -6.87 -7.37
N SER A 149 1.22 -6.88 -8.35
CA SER A 149 1.58 -8.07 -9.12
C SER A 149 2.45 -9.08 -8.35
N GLY A 150 2.75 -8.83 -7.07
CA GLY A 150 3.46 -9.75 -6.19
C GLY A 150 4.96 -9.49 -6.10
N THR A 151 5.43 -8.27 -6.36
CA THR A 151 6.81 -7.89 -6.08
C THR A 151 7.14 -8.17 -4.61
N ARG A 152 8.22 -8.92 -4.38
CA ARG A 152 8.63 -9.29 -3.03
C ARG A 152 9.09 -8.06 -2.25
N VAL A 153 8.31 -7.66 -1.27
CA VAL A 153 8.63 -6.57 -0.34
C VAL A 153 9.55 -7.06 0.77
N VAL A 154 9.34 -8.31 1.20
CA VAL A 154 10.05 -8.92 2.34
C VAL A 154 11.47 -9.30 1.96
N SER A 155 12.43 -9.01 2.84
CA SER A 155 13.80 -9.52 2.80
C SER A 155 13.87 -10.94 3.40
N LEU A 156 14.88 -11.73 2.99
CA LEU A 156 15.18 -13.01 3.63
C LEU A 156 16.00 -12.85 4.92
N GLY A 157 16.44 -11.62 5.21
CA GLY A 157 17.20 -11.25 6.39
C GLY A 157 16.66 -10.00 7.05
N SER A 158 17.22 -9.64 8.18
CA SER A 158 16.86 -8.45 8.94
C SER A 158 17.77 -7.29 8.51
N GLU A 159 17.18 -6.22 8.00
CA GLU A 159 17.89 -5.07 7.44
C GLU A 159 17.87 -3.90 8.43
N PRO A 160 19.01 -3.20 8.67
CA PRO A 160 19.05 -2.04 9.55
C PRO A 160 18.22 -0.88 8.98
N VAL A 161 17.37 -0.29 9.83
CA VAL A 161 16.44 0.77 9.41
C VAL A 161 17.09 2.14 9.47
N LEU A 162 17.84 2.45 10.54
CA LEU A 162 18.37 3.78 10.78
C LEU A 162 19.28 4.33 9.65
N PRO A 163 20.18 3.54 9.04
CA PRO A 163 20.97 3.99 7.88
C PRO A 163 20.11 4.43 6.71
N VAL A 164 19.01 3.71 6.42
CA VAL A 164 18.09 4.06 5.33
C VAL A 164 17.41 5.40 5.62
N LEU A 165 17.03 5.68 6.88
CA LEU A 165 16.44 6.97 7.25
C LEU A 165 17.42 8.12 7.05
N HIS A 166 18.70 7.91 7.39
CA HIS A 166 19.73 8.92 7.16
C HIS A 166 19.97 9.20 5.68
N GLU A 167 19.99 8.16 4.83
CA GLU A 167 20.10 8.31 3.37
C GLU A 167 18.92 9.13 2.81
N VAL A 168 17.70 8.80 3.20
CA VAL A 168 16.49 9.52 2.77
C VAL A 168 16.51 10.97 3.26
N ALA A 169 16.88 11.21 4.51
CA ALA A 169 16.97 12.57 5.05
C ALA A 169 18.03 13.41 4.32
N ALA A 170 19.17 12.80 3.97
CA ALA A 170 20.21 13.47 3.19
C ALA A 170 19.74 13.80 1.76
N GLU A 171 19.02 12.88 1.09
CA GLU A 171 18.43 13.10 -0.23
C GLU A 171 17.42 14.26 -0.22
N LEU A 172 16.60 14.38 0.83
CA LEU A 172 15.53 15.36 0.96
C LEU A 172 15.96 16.68 1.63
N ALA A 173 17.21 16.80 2.07
CA ALA A 173 17.69 17.96 2.85
C ALA A 173 17.46 19.31 2.13
N GLU A 174 17.76 19.40 0.84
CA GLU A 174 17.56 20.62 0.06
C GLU A 174 16.08 20.95 -0.11
N GLN A 175 15.24 19.93 -0.33
CA GLN A 175 13.79 20.12 -0.45
C GLN A 175 13.18 20.58 0.87
N ALA A 176 13.59 20.00 2.01
CA ALA A 176 13.17 20.40 3.34
C ALA A 176 13.59 21.84 3.64
N ALA A 177 14.83 22.22 3.33
CA ALA A 177 15.33 23.57 3.50
C ALA A 177 14.53 24.61 2.67
N ARG A 178 14.21 24.29 1.42
CA ARG A 178 13.36 25.16 0.56
C ARG A 178 11.94 25.31 1.10
N ALA A 179 11.40 24.25 1.71
CA ALA A 179 10.08 24.27 2.33
C ALA A 179 10.07 24.94 3.72
N GLY A 180 11.25 25.24 4.29
CA GLY A 180 11.39 25.77 5.64
C GLY A 180 11.07 24.76 6.73
N VAL A 181 11.23 23.45 6.46
CA VAL A 181 10.99 22.36 7.39
C VAL A 181 12.33 21.80 7.90
N ALA A 182 12.49 21.70 9.22
CA ALA A 182 13.67 21.09 9.82
C ALA A 182 13.48 19.57 9.90
N LEU A 183 14.17 18.82 9.02
CA LEU A 183 14.11 17.36 8.98
C LEU A 183 15.15 16.77 9.94
N ARG A 184 14.73 15.84 10.80
CA ARG A 184 15.58 15.16 11.77
C ARG A 184 15.42 13.66 11.68
N VAL A 185 16.48 12.92 12.03
CA VAL A 185 16.49 11.46 12.15
C VAL A 185 16.88 11.08 13.56
N GLU A 186 16.10 10.21 14.17
CA GLU A 186 16.33 9.67 15.51
C GLU A 186 16.14 8.16 15.50
N GLY A 187 16.87 7.41 16.31
CA GLY A 187 16.56 6.00 16.41
C GLY A 187 17.61 5.15 17.09
N GLU A 188 17.30 3.87 17.17
CA GLU A 188 18.14 2.83 17.75
C GLU A 188 18.92 2.15 16.63
N ASP A 189 20.27 2.06 16.80
CA ASP A 189 21.19 1.50 15.79
C ASP A 189 20.91 0.01 15.51
N ASP A 190 20.34 -0.72 16.46
CA ASP A 190 20.00 -2.13 16.38
C ASP A 190 18.57 -2.41 15.87
N ALA A 191 17.81 -1.36 15.55
CA ALA A 191 16.48 -1.51 14.99
C ALA A 191 16.55 -2.03 13.54
N THR A 192 16.03 -3.24 13.34
CA THR A 192 16.05 -3.94 12.05
C THR A 192 14.64 -4.35 11.61
N ALA A 193 14.40 -4.44 10.31
CA ALA A 193 13.13 -4.90 9.74
C ALA A 193 13.36 -5.93 8.62
N GLU A 194 12.45 -6.89 8.47
CA GLU A 194 12.46 -7.87 7.38
C GLU A 194 11.85 -7.30 6.09
N VAL A 195 12.30 -6.11 5.72
CA VAL A 195 11.86 -5.38 4.53
C VAL A 195 13.09 -5.06 3.69
N ARG A 196 13.01 -5.26 2.39
CA ARG A 196 14.13 -4.91 1.49
C ARG A 196 14.50 -3.43 1.65
N PRO A 197 15.80 -3.08 1.70
CA PRO A 197 16.24 -1.68 1.88
C PRO A 197 15.58 -0.70 0.90
N ARG A 198 15.44 -1.10 -0.38
CA ARG A 198 14.75 -0.29 -1.39
C ARG A 198 13.28 0.00 -0.99
N MET A 199 12.54 -0.98 -0.47
CA MET A 199 11.14 -0.81 -0.06
C MET A 199 11.03 0.03 1.20
N LEU A 200 11.97 -0.16 2.13
CA LEU A 200 12.07 0.68 3.32
C LEU A 200 12.38 2.13 2.95
N GLY A 201 13.29 2.36 2.00
CA GLY A 201 13.58 3.69 1.44
C GLY A 201 12.35 4.34 0.81
N VAL A 202 11.54 3.58 0.06
CA VAL A 202 10.27 4.06 -0.51
C VAL A 202 9.30 4.49 0.60
N VAL A 203 9.16 3.70 1.67
CA VAL A 203 8.29 4.05 2.81
C VAL A 203 8.80 5.35 3.47
N ALA A 204 10.07 5.40 3.84
CA ALA A 204 10.66 6.54 4.52
C ALA A 204 10.57 7.82 3.67
N LYS A 205 10.85 7.72 2.36
CA LYS A 205 10.78 8.85 1.42
C LYS A 205 9.36 9.40 1.30
N ASN A 206 8.37 8.54 1.06
CA ASN A 206 6.97 8.98 0.97
C ASN A 206 6.49 9.67 2.26
N LEU A 207 6.87 9.16 3.42
CA LEU A 207 6.51 9.75 4.71
C LEU A 207 7.21 11.10 4.93
N ALA A 208 8.51 11.18 4.63
CA ALA A 208 9.29 12.42 4.78
C ALA A 208 8.82 13.50 3.81
N GLU A 209 8.59 13.16 2.54
CA GLU A 209 8.05 14.10 1.54
C GLU A 209 6.66 14.61 1.92
N ASN A 210 5.82 13.74 2.50
CA ASN A 210 4.51 14.13 3.01
C ASN A 210 4.66 15.18 4.12
N ALA A 211 5.53 14.94 5.11
CA ALA A 211 5.80 15.89 6.18
C ALA A 211 6.36 17.22 5.63
N ILE A 212 7.37 17.18 4.75
CA ILE A 212 7.95 18.39 4.13
C ILE A 212 6.90 19.20 3.37
N ARG A 213 5.98 18.52 2.69
CA ARG A 213 4.95 19.13 1.83
C ARG A 213 3.83 19.80 2.59
N TYR A 214 3.43 19.22 3.74
CA TYR A 214 2.19 19.59 4.42
C TYR A 214 2.36 20.19 5.82
N ALA A 215 3.53 20.03 6.46
CA ALA A 215 3.75 20.61 7.77
C ALA A 215 3.73 22.14 7.74
N GLY A 216 4.35 22.74 6.70
CA GLY A 216 4.45 24.18 6.53
C GLY A 216 5.78 24.75 7.01
N PRO A 217 6.08 26.00 6.64
CA PRO A 217 7.35 26.63 6.98
C PRO A 217 7.49 26.90 8.49
N GLY A 218 8.70 26.73 9.00
CA GLY A 218 9.04 26.93 10.42
C GLY A 218 8.74 25.71 11.30
N THR A 219 8.37 24.57 10.72
CA THR A 219 8.04 23.34 11.43
C THR A 219 9.21 22.36 11.47
N ASN A 220 9.07 21.34 12.33
CA ASN A 220 9.98 20.21 12.43
C ASN A 220 9.28 18.95 11.93
N ALA A 221 10.04 18.08 11.26
CA ALA A 221 9.63 16.74 10.91
C ALA A 221 10.70 15.75 11.38
N THR A 222 10.32 14.73 12.12
CA THR A 222 11.22 13.74 12.71
C THR A 222 10.90 12.36 12.17
N LEU A 223 11.89 11.71 11.54
CA LEU A 223 11.88 10.29 11.21
C LEU A 223 12.50 9.54 12.37
N ALA A 224 11.74 8.69 13.03
CA ALA A 224 12.22 7.95 14.18
C ALA A 224 12.04 6.43 14.00
N VAL A 225 13.02 5.65 14.47
CA VAL A 225 12.91 4.19 14.52
C VAL A 225 13.20 3.68 15.91
N ARG A 226 12.36 2.77 16.41
CA ARG A 226 12.48 2.16 17.74
C ARG A 226 12.06 0.69 17.70
N ARG A 227 12.51 -0.08 18.69
CA ARG A 227 12.00 -1.43 18.95
C ARG A 227 10.91 -1.36 20.03
N GLU A 228 9.73 -1.88 19.73
CA GLU A 228 8.62 -1.91 20.67
C GLU A 228 7.97 -3.30 20.63
N ASN A 229 7.88 -3.98 21.79
CA ASN A 229 7.19 -5.28 21.95
C ASN A 229 7.58 -6.35 20.91
N GLY A 230 8.86 -6.41 20.54
CA GLY A 230 9.35 -7.38 19.55
C GLY A 230 9.06 -7.00 18.08
N ALA A 231 8.62 -5.78 17.83
CA ALA A 231 8.43 -5.24 16.49
C ALA A 231 9.34 -4.01 16.27
N THR A 232 9.65 -3.70 15.04
CA THR A 232 10.31 -2.45 14.68
C THR A 232 9.27 -1.44 14.24
N VAL A 233 9.33 -0.27 14.83
CA VAL A 233 8.39 0.83 14.61
C VAL A 233 9.12 2.00 13.97
N LEU A 234 8.74 2.31 12.73
CA LEU A 234 9.11 3.54 12.04
C LEU A 234 8.00 4.56 12.23
N THR A 235 8.34 5.72 12.73
CA THR A 235 7.40 6.82 12.96
C THR A 235 7.90 8.07 12.23
N VAL A 236 7.01 8.78 11.56
CA VAL A 236 7.29 10.12 11.06
C VAL A 236 6.29 11.07 11.69
N VAL A 237 6.81 12.09 12.37
CA VAL A 237 6.01 13.07 13.12
C VAL A 237 6.38 14.46 12.63
N ASP A 238 5.38 15.27 12.32
CA ASP A 238 5.54 16.71 12.12
C ASP A 238 4.74 17.50 13.16
N ASP A 239 5.17 18.72 13.42
CA ASP A 239 4.49 19.69 14.29
C ASP A 239 3.69 20.75 13.51
N GLY A 240 3.27 20.40 12.32
CA GLY A 240 2.60 21.30 11.37
C GLY A 240 1.11 21.48 11.61
N ALA A 241 0.42 21.83 10.54
CA ALA A 241 -1.02 22.18 10.58
C ALA A 241 -1.93 21.00 10.98
N GLY A 242 -1.44 19.76 10.83
CA GLY A 242 -2.20 18.54 11.11
C GLY A 242 -3.43 18.34 10.21
N VAL A 243 -4.16 17.27 10.47
CA VAL A 243 -5.31 16.82 9.68
C VAL A 243 -6.53 16.67 10.59
N ASP A 244 -7.73 16.86 10.05
CA ASP A 244 -8.97 16.60 10.80
C ASP A 244 -9.07 15.12 11.19
N GLN A 245 -9.52 14.83 12.39
CA GLN A 245 -9.66 13.46 12.87
C GLN A 245 -10.58 12.60 12.00
N ALA A 246 -11.59 13.19 11.38
CA ALA A 246 -12.48 12.50 10.46
C ALA A 246 -11.80 12.07 9.16
N GLU A 247 -10.70 12.72 8.78
CA GLU A 247 -9.95 12.44 7.56
C GLU A 247 -8.81 11.41 7.79
N LEU A 248 -8.34 11.21 9.04
CA LEU A 248 -7.22 10.32 9.35
C LEU A 248 -7.35 8.90 8.78
N PRO A 249 -8.50 8.21 8.87
CA PRO A 249 -8.65 6.87 8.32
C PRO A 249 -8.51 6.82 6.80
N ARG A 250 -8.82 7.94 6.13
CA ARG A 250 -8.84 8.05 4.68
C ARG A 250 -7.51 8.42 4.06
N LEU A 251 -6.53 8.87 4.86
CA LEU A 251 -5.21 9.28 4.36
C LEU A 251 -4.47 8.21 3.57
N PHE A 252 -4.79 6.94 3.79
CA PHE A 252 -4.20 5.78 3.11
C PHE A 252 -5.04 5.28 1.91
N GLU A 253 -6.14 5.95 1.58
CA GLU A 253 -6.91 5.67 0.36
C GLU A 253 -6.16 6.22 -0.85
N ARG A 254 -6.21 5.51 -1.98
CA ARG A 254 -5.59 5.95 -3.24
C ARG A 254 -6.22 7.24 -3.73
N PHE A 255 -5.40 8.20 -4.18
CA PHE A 255 -5.81 9.52 -4.68
C PHE A 255 -6.55 10.38 -3.65
N TYR A 256 -6.64 9.93 -2.40
CA TYR A 256 -7.26 10.73 -1.36
C TYR A 256 -6.38 11.92 -1.01
N ARG A 257 -7.00 13.07 -0.97
CA ARG A 257 -6.39 14.35 -0.56
C ARG A 257 -7.40 15.14 0.24
N THR A 258 -6.93 15.70 1.35
CA THR A 258 -7.77 16.60 2.14
C THR A 258 -8.11 17.86 1.35
N ASP A 259 -9.21 18.54 1.64
CA ASP A 259 -9.61 19.74 0.90
C ASP A 259 -8.50 20.82 0.91
N ARG A 260 -7.76 20.95 2.02
CA ARG A 260 -6.63 21.88 2.15
C ARG A 260 -5.44 21.49 1.26
N SER A 261 -5.21 20.21 1.06
CA SER A 261 -4.10 19.71 0.27
C SER A 261 -4.35 19.72 -1.25
N ARG A 262 -5.59 19.95 -1.69
CA ARG A 262 -5.94 19.99 -3.12
C ARG A 262 -5.23 21.11 -3.89
N HIS A 263 -4.82 22.17 -3.22
CA HIS A 263 -4.07 23.28 -3.81
C HIS A 263 -2.55 23.06 -3.83
N THR A 264 -2.05 22.06 -3.13
CA THR A 264 -0.63 21.66 -3.13
C THR A 264 -0.38 20.57 -4.17
N ARG A 265 0.83 20.47 -4.72
CA ARG A 265 1.21 19.36 -5.59
C ARG A 265 1.16 18.02 -4.83
N GLY A 266 0.72 16.96 -5.48
CA GLY A 266 0.75 15.59 -4.96
C GLY A 266 -0.33 14.73 -5.57
N THR A 267 -0.03 13.47 -5.79
CA THR A 267 -0.88 12.49 -6.46
C THR A 267 -1.90 11.83 -5.51
N GLY A 268 -1.63 11.85 -4.20
CA GLY A 268 -2.42 11.10 -3.22
C GLY A 268 -2.14 9.58 -3.24
N LEU A 269 -1.05 9.13 -3.89
CA LEU A 269 -0.65 7.73 -3.92
C LEU A 269 0.40 7.38 -2.86
N GLY A 270 1.23 8.32 -2.42
CA GLY A 270 2.36 8.06 -1.53
C GLY A 270 2.00 7.30 -0.24
N LEU A 271 0.95 7.72 0.49
CA LEU A 271 0.52 7.01 1.70
C LEU A 271 -0.16 5.66 1.39
N ALA A 272 -0.81 5.51 0.25
CA ALA A 272 -1.33 4.21 -0.21
C ALA A 272 -0.19 3.23 -0.52
N ILE A 273 0.91 3.69 -1.12
CA ILE A 273 2.14 2.92 -1.33
C ILE A 273 2.73 2.49 0.03
N VAL A 274 2.85 3.41 0.99
CA VAL A 274 3.30 3.10 2.35
C VAL A 274 2.46 1.97 2.96
N LYS A 275 1.14 2.11 2.94
CA LYS A 275 0.22 1.09 3.47
C LYS A 275 0.42 -0.26 2.78
N HIS A 276 0.56 -0.27 1.46
CA HIS A 276 0.75 -1.51 0.70
C HIS A 276 2.09 -2.19 1.06
N VAL A 277 3.19 -1.46 1.09
CA VAL A 277 4.52 -2.01 1.45
C VAL A 277 4.51 -2.56 2.88
N VAL A 278 3.99 -1.81 3.84
CA VAL A 278 3.93 -2.23 5.25
C VAL A 278 3.05 -3.47 5.43
N ALA A 279 1.86 -3.49 4.81
CA ALA A 279 0.96 -4.64 4.85
C ALA A 279 1.55 -5.89 4.19
N SER A 280 2.26 -5.74 3.07
CA SER A 280 2.96 -6.85 2.38
C SER A 280 4.10 -7.42 3.22
N ALA A 281 4.67 -6.64 4.14
CA ALA A 281 5.63 -7.10 5.14
C ALA A 281 4.95 -7.71 6.38
N GLY A 282 3.62 -7.84 6.40
CA GLY A 282 2.86 -8.34 7.55
C GLY A 282 2.68 -7.31 8.67
N GLY A 283 2.98 -6.05 8.39
CA GLY A 283 2.91 -4.95 9.32
C GLY A 283 1.59 -4.18 9.29
N THR A 284 1.50 -3.15 10.13
CA THR A 284 0.36 -2.23 10.20
C THR A 284 0.80 -0.78 10.12
N VAL A 285 -0.06 0.07 9.57
CA VAL A 285 0.16 1.51 9.51
C VAL A 285 -1.01 2.26 10.13
N GLU A 286 -0.69 3.29 10.89
CA GLU A 286 -1.66 4.15 11.58
C GLU A 286 -1.30 5.62 11.39
N ALA A 287 -2.33 6.48 11.36
CA ALA A 287 -2.17 7.93 11.39
C ALA A 287 -2.79 8.46 12.68
N ARG A 288 -2.10 9.38 13.35
CA ARG A 288 -2.54 10.07 14.55
C ARG A 288 -2.27 11.55 14.42
N GLY A 289 -3.09 12.37 15.03
CA GLY A 289 -2.91 13.81 15.00
C GLY A 289 -4.22 14.55 15.07
N GLY A 290 -4.18 15.83 14.76
CA GLY A 290 -5.36 16.70 14.76
C GLY A 290 -4.99 18.09 14.25
N ARG A 291 -5.97 18.90 13.94
CA ARG A 291 -5.73 20.28 13.49
C ARG A 291 -4.93 21.07 14.53
N GLY A 292 -3.79 21.63 14.09
CA GLY A 292 -2.87 22.39 14.92
C GLY A 292 -2.00 21.55 15.85
N HIS A 293 -2.03 20.22 15.72
CA HIS A 293 -1.24 19.29 16.54
C HIS A 293 -0.29 18.42 15.71
N GLY A 294 -0.09 18.76 14.42
CA GLY A 294 0.73 17.98 13.52
C GLY A 294 0.11 16.64 13.10
N LEU A 295 0.91 15.83 12.45
CA LEU A 295 0.55 14.49 11.99
C LEU A 295 1.65 13.50 12.37
N GLU A 296 1.26 12.37 12.91
CA GLU A 296 2.11 11.21 13.16
C GLU A 296 1.64 10.06 12.27
N ILE A 297 2.57 9.51 11.48
CA ILE A 297 2.36 8.24 10.76
C ILE A 297 3.27 7.20 11.40
N ARG A 298 2.66 6.10 11.84
CA ARG A 298 3.32 5.01 12.54
C ARG A 298 3.23 3.72 11.73
N CYS A 299 4.36 3.17 11.33
CA CYS A 299 4.50 1.91 10.60
C CYS A 299 5.11 0.86 11.53
N VAL A 300 4.43 -0.25 11.75
CA VAL A 300 4.88 -1.36 12.60
C VAL A 300 5.28 -2.53 11.73
N PHE A 301 6.51 -2.98 11.84
CA PHE A 301 7.04 -4.16 11.15
C PHE A 301 7.24 -5.28 12.17
N PRO A 302 6.50 -6.40 12.08
CA PRO A 302 6.67 -7.52 12.98
C PRO A 302 8.04 -8.17 12.77
N THR A 303 8.69 -8.56 13.84
CA THR A 303 9.86 -9.44 13.76
C THR A 303 9.34 -10.88 13.77
N ARG A 304 9.67 -11.64 12.73
CA ARG A 304 9.39 -13.09 12.73
C ARG A 304 10.37 -13.77 13.69
N VAL A 305 9.81 -14.49 14.65
CA VAL A 305 10.57 -15.31 15.61
C VAL A 305 10.93 -16.64 14.96
#